data_01b96c392c85011de1cfef9edb541cf2
#
_entry.id   01b96c392c85011de1cfef9edb541cf2
#
_cell.length_a   1.000
_cell.length_b   1.000
_cell.length_c   1.000
_cell.angle_alpha   90.00
_cell.angle_beta   90.00
_cell.angle_gamma   90.00
#
_symmetry.space_group_name_H-M   'P 1'
#
loop_
_entity.id
_entity.type
_entity.pdbx_description
1 polymer ?
#
loop_
_entity_poly.entity_id
_entity_poly.type
_entity_poly.pdbx_seq_one_letter_code
_entity_poly.pdbx_strand_id
1 'polypeptide(L)'
;MAFRNSKIVLILLQIVAFWSVWRWYFLRLSTSNDETYGILAIVAIIALCFKKRAETSAVSNVNFIIVTTLIYAVSFPFLPPLLRTVVAVTSLTFAISGWFFGKKFHFGIWSLFLLSLPIVASLQFYLGFPMRILIGEATAILLKLNGLVVFREGVCLHFGEQSVWIDAPCSGVKMLWTGMFLASILVTIYNFSLRKIILSFVCAFGIILTGNIFRATGLFYLEAELIKMPSFGHEAIGVSAFILTCVGIVAVILKIRNFDKSESTNQLNSGFQISNFQIKIFVINCIIAFIVPVFAVGNQSAKVNQAIGNFPTIFEGKQLQELGLSEREQFFLNDFPGEIKRFTDGNREIIIRFVTTATRKLHSASDCFSAIGYSIKPLPLKIDESNKNWACFTAKKGEESLNVCERIYTENSESWTDVSAWYWSALSNENKDYWAVTVAETAE
;
A
#
# COMPACT_ATOMS: atom_id res chain seq x y z
N MET A 1 38.45 -3.87 18.48
CA MET A 1 37.45 -4.94 18.21
C MET A 1 36.26 -4.92 19.20
N ALA A 2 36.46 -4.78 20.49
CA ALA A 2 35.39 -4.79 21.51
C ALA A 2 34.28 -3.71 21.30
N PHE A 3 34.62 -2.51 20.90
CA PHE A 3 33.69 -1.40 20.70
C PHE A 3 32.73 -1.62 19.48
N ARG A 4 33.15 -2.38 18.49
CA ARG A 4 32.37 -2.71 17.29
C ARG A 4 31.27 -3.72 17.59
N ASN A 5 31.57 -4.66 18.49
CA ASN A 5 30.61 -5.68 18.88
C ASN A 5 29.49 -5.12 19.77
N SER A 6 29.80 -4.10 20.61
CA SER A 6 28.78 -3.49 21.47
C SER A 6 27.64 -2.78 20.70
N LYS A 7 27.92 -2.10 19.58
CA LYS A 7 26.90 -1.42 18.76
C LYS A 7 25.92 -2.41 18.11
N ILE A 8 26.46 -3.51 17.57
CA ILE A 8 25.66 -4.58 16.96
C ILE A 8 24.78 -5.24 18.03
N VAL A 9 25.34 -5.50 19.20
CA VAL A 9 24.59 -6.08 20.34
C VAL A 9 23.43 -5.18 20.75
N LEU A 10 23.62 -3.86 20.82
CA LEU A 10 22.56 -2.92 21.16
C LEU A 10 21.44 -2.88 20.09
N ILE A 11 21.78 -2.94 18.78
CA ILE A 11 20.77 -3.06 17.71
C ILE A 11 20.03 -4.39 17.83
N LEU A 12 20.71 -5.48 18.04
CA LEU A 12 20.07 -6.80 18.19
C LEU A 12 19.13 -6.83 19.40
N LEU A 13 19.55 -6.24 20.51
CA LEU A 13 18.70 -6.11 21.70
C LEU A 13 17.42 -5.32 21.39
N GLN A 14 17.55 -4.22 20.63
CA GLN A 14 16.40 -3.40 20.22
C GLN A 14 15.49 -4.15 19.23
N ILE A 15 16.05 -4.91 18.29
CA ILE A 15 15.29 -5.78 17.37
C ILE A 15 14.50 -6.81 18.17
N VAL A 16 15.15 -7.47 19.15
CA VAL A 16 14.47 -8.44 20.01
C VAL A 16 13.37 -7.77 20.85
N ALA A 17 13.62 -6.57 21.38
CA ALA A 17 12.61 -5.81 22.13
C ALA A 17 11.33 -5.52 21.32
N PHE A 18 11.46 -5.37 20.01
CA PHE A 18 10.32 -5.13 19.10
C PHE A 18 9.73 -6.42 18.47
N TRP A 19 9.87 -7.57 19.14
CA TRP A 19 9.42 -8.87 18.63
C TRP A 19 7.96 -8.90 18.16
N SER A 20 7.08 -8.19 18.84
CA SER A 20 5.65 -8.09 18.50
C SER A 20 5.43 -7.41 17.14
N VAL A 21 6.28 -6.43 16.79
CA VAL A 21 6.27 -5.75 15.49
C VAL A 21 6.67 -6.74 14.40
N TRP A 22 7.76 -7.50 14.61
CA TRP A 22 8.22 -8.48 13.63
C TRP A 22 7.22 -9.61 13.44
N ARG A 23 6.61 -10.10 14.53
CA ARG A 23 5.53 -11.10 14.45
C ARG A 23 4.39 -10.61 13.56
N TRP A 24 3.90 -9.39 13.80
CA TRP A 24 2.86 -8.79 12.98
C TRP A 24 3.30 -8.60 11.52
N TYR A 25 4.52 -8.14 11.31
CA TYR A 25 5.10 -7.94 9.99
C TYR A 25 5.14 -9.23 9.17
N PHE A 26 5.69 -10.31 9.73
CA PHE A 26 5.78 -11.60 9.03
C PHE A 26 4.40 -12.23 8.79
N LEU A 27 3.48 -12.13 9.74
CA LEU A 27 2.11 -12.58 9.53
C LEU A 27 1.44 -11.81 8.38
N ARG A 28 1.69 -10.52 8.26
CA ARG A 28 1.13 -9.70 7.18
C ARG A 28 1.73 -10.06 5.82
N LEU A 29 3.03 -10.30 5.76
CA LEU A 29 3.71 -10.73 4.53
C LEU A 29 3.20 -12.09 4.02
N SER A 30 2.84 -13.02 4.92
CA SER A 30 2.33 -14.34 4.53
C SER A 30 0.88 -14.31 4.01
N THR A 31 0.14 -13.23 4.26
CA THR A 31 -1.28 -13.11 3.87
C THR A 31 -1.51 -12.35 2.56
N SER A 32 -0.50 -11.68 2.00
CA SER A 32 -0.65 -10.86 0.80
C SER A 32 0.61 -10.87 -0.06
N ASN A 33 0.47 -11.26 -1.33
CA ASN A 33 1.58 -11.27 -2.30
C ASN A 33 2.11 -9.87 -2.61
N ASP A 34 1.28 -8.84 -2.55
CA ASP A 34 1.66 -7.45 -2.85
C ASP A 34 2.51 -6.80 -1.73
N GLU A 35 2.57 -7.41 -0.54
CA GLU A 35 3.33 -6.87 0.60
C GLU A 35 4.81 -7.32 0.60
N THR A 36 5.18 -8.29 -0.25
CA THR A 36 6.55 -8.84 -0.30
C THR A 36 7.61 -7.85 -0.78
N TYR A 37 7.24 -6.80 -1.50
CA TYR A 37 8.14 -5.73 -1.95
C TYR A 37 8.90 -5.06 -0.80
N GLY A 38 8.32 -4.99 0.40
CA GLY A 38 8.95 -4.41 1.59
C GLY A 38 10.26 -5.07 1.98
N ILE A 39 10.45 -6.35 1.69
CA ILE A 39 11.69 -7.10 1.97
C ILE A 39 12.89 -6.47 1.22
N LEU A 40 12.68 -5.98 0.00
CA LEU A 40 13.75 -5.32 -0.79
C LEU A 40 14.29 -4.09 -0.06
N ALA A 41 13.43 -3.34 0.62
CA ALA A 41 13.86 -2.17 1.39
C ALA A 41 14.70 -2.56 2.61
N ILE A 42 14.37 -3.66 3.30
CA ILE A 42 15.19 -4.20 4.40
C ILE A 42 16.56 -4.64 3.88
N VAL A 43 16.60 -5.39 2.78
CA VAL A 43 17.85 -5.82 2.13
C VAL A 43 18.71 -4.61 1.74
N ALA A 44 18.10 -3.56 1.18
CA ALA A 44 18.80 -2.32 0.84
C ALA A 44 19.38 -1.62 2.07
N ILE A 45 18.64 -1.53 3.18
CA ILE A 45 19.15 -0.96 4.44
C ILE A 45 20.38 -1.75 4.91
N ILE A 46 20.29 -3.07 4.94
CA ILE A 46 21.41 -3.94 5.35
C ILE A 46 22.62 -3.72 4.45
N ALA A 47 22.45 -3.74 3.13
CA ALA A 47 23.52 -3.52 2.17
C ALA A 47 24.19 -2.14 2.32
N LEU A 48 23.38 -1.08 2.54
CA LEU A 48 23.89 0.27 2.79
C LEU A 48 24.67 0.38 4.09
N CYS A 49 24.21 -0.29 5.16
CA CYS A 49 24.95 -0.37 6.42
C CYS A 49 26.31 -1.07 6.26
N PHE A 50 26.37 -2.16 5.50
CA PHE A 50 27.63 -2.85 5.20
C PHE A 50 28.60 -1.96 4.42
N LYS A 51 28.10 -1.25 3.39
CA LYS A 51 28.92 -0.35 2.56
C LYS A 51 29.49 0.82 3.36
N LYS A 52 28.71 1.42 4.27
CA LYS A 52 29.11 2.60 5.07
C LYS A 52 29.93 2.27 6.32
N ARG A 53 30.04 1.01 6.68
CA ARG A 53 30.72 0.56 7.91
C ARG A 53 32.16 1.01 8.06
N ALA A 54 32.86 1.30 6.97
CA ALA A 54 34.29 1.64 6.94
C ALA A 54 34.58 3.14 7.03
N GLU A 55 33.59 4.02 6.80
CA GLU A 55 33.85 5.42 6.43
C GLU A 55 33.49 6.46 7.51
N THR A 56 32.78 6.11 8.60
CA THR A 56 32.16 7.13 9.44
C THR A 56 32.50 7.05 10.91
N SER A 57 32.77 8.22 11.53
CA SER A 57 32.77 8.41 12.97
C SER A 57 31.32 8.30 13.50
N ALA A 58 31.12 7.43 14.49
CA ALA A 58 29.80 7.24 15.07
C ALA A 58 29.40 8.46 15.95
N VAL A 59 28.11 8.83 15.86
CA VAL A 59 27.50 9.85 16.74
C VAL A 59 26.62 9.16 17.77
N SER A 60 26.69 9.59 19.02
CA SER A 60 25.84 9.04 20.08
C SER A 60 24.42 9.58 19.98
N ASN A 61 23.47 8.69 19.67
CA ASN A 61 22.02 8.99 19.61
C ASN A 61 21.24 8.28 20.73
N VAL A 62 21.94 7.80 21.75
CA VAL A 62 21.37 6.90 22.77
C VAL A 62 20.17 7.53 23.47
N ASN A 63 20.18 8.82 23.75
CA ASN A 63 19.04 9.48 24.39
C ASN A 63 17.78 9.46 23.48
N PHE A 64 17.96 9.70 22.18
CA PHE A 64 16.82 9.63 21.22
C PHE A 64 16.30 8.19 21.10
N ILE A 65 17.19 7.21 21.10
CA ILE A 65 16.81 5.78 21.06
C ILE A 65 16.05 5.40 22.34
N ILE A 66 16.52 5.82 23.51
CA ILE A 66 15.85 5.60 24.79
C ILE A 66 14.43 6.20 24.78
N VAL A 67 14.32 7.48 24.40
CA VAL A 67 13.02 8.18 24.35
C VAL A 67 12.06 7.53 23.37
N THR A 68 12.49 7.21 22.15
CA THR A 68 11.63 6.60 21.15
C THR A 68 11.24 5.15 21.48
N THR A 69 12.13 4.38 22.14
CA THR A 69 11.80 3.05 22.64
C THR A 69 10.80 3.13 23.81
N LEU A 70 10.92 4.14 24.67
CA LEU A 70 9.94 4.39 25.74
C LEU A 70 8.58 4.81 25.16
N ILE A 71 8.57 5.71 24.16
CA ILE A 71 7.34 6.09 23.45
C ILE A 71 6.67 4.85 22.86
N TYR A 72 7.43 3.94 22.24
CA TYR A 72 6.90 2.67 21.73
C TYR A 72 6.21 1.87 22.83
N ALA A 73 6.88 1.67 23.98
CA ALA A 73 6.34 0.87 25.07
C ALA A 73 5.06 1.48 25.67
N VAL A 74 5.06 2.81 25.93
CA VAL A 74 3.92 3.51 26.52
C VAL A 74 2.74 3.59 25.55
N SER A 75 2.99 3.85 24.28
CA SER A 75 1.94 3.98 23.26
C SER A 75 1.41 2.65 22.75
N PHE A 76 2.07 1.54 23.05
CA PHE A 76 1.74 0.22 22.52
C PHE A 76 0.27 -0.19 22.73
N PRO A 77 -0.38 -0.02 23.88
CA PRO A 77 -1.78 -0.41 24.07
C PRO A 77 -2.77 0.41 23.23
N PHE A 78 -2.38 1.64 22.87
CA PHE A 78 -3.28 2.62 22.25
C PHE A 78 -3.13 2.71 20.72
N LEU A 79 -1.97 2.36 20.17
CA LEU A 79 -1.69 2.50 18.75
C LEU A 79 -2.08 1.24 17.96
N PRO A 80 -2.60 1.37 16.74
CA PRO A 80 -2.75 0.24 15.82
C PRO A 80 -1.39 -0.31 15.39
N PRO A 81 -1.32 -1.59 14.95
CA PRO A 81 -0.06 -2.28 14.65
C PRO A 81 0.87 -1.53 13.69
N LEU A 82 0.32 -0.90 12.65
CA LEU A 82 1.11 -0.12 11.70
C LEU A 82 1.81 1.08 12.36
N LEU A 83 1.10 1.84 13.21
CA LEU A 83 1.70 2.99 13.89
C LEU A 83 2.72 2.56 14.96
N ARG A 84 2.48 1.45 15.67
CA ARG A 84 3.50 0.85 16.55
C ARG A 84 4.79 0.56 15.78
N THR A 85 4.65 0.01 14.58
CA THR A 85 5.80 -0.32 13.71
C THR A 85 6.51 0.95 13.25
N VAL A 86 5.80 2.02 12.89
CA VAL A 86 6.42 3.32 12.55
C VAL A 86 7.27 3.85 13.71
N VAL A 87 6.77 3.79 14.96
CA VAL A 87 7.54 4.20 16.14
C VAL A 87 8.79 3.33 16.34
N ALA A 88 8.65 2.01 16.21
CA ALA A 88 9.76 1.06 16.35
C ALA A 88 10.85 1.30 15.30
N VAL A 89 10.50 1.43 14.01
CA VAL A 89 11.47 1.68 12.93
C VAL A 89 12.09 3.08 13.03
N THR A 90 11.39 4.06 13.59
CA THR A 90 11.96 5.37 13.88
C THR A 90 13.06 5.26 14.94
N SER A 91 12.83 4.46 16.00
CA SER A 91 13.85 4.18 17.01
C SER A 91 15.08 3.47 16.42
N LEU A 92 14.86 2.45 15.57
CA LEU A 92 15.94 1.78 14.83
C LEU A 92 16.68 2.72 13.89
N THR A 93 15.96 3.67 13.27
CA THR A 93 16.59 4.68 12.40
C THR A 93 17.59 5.55 13.19
N PHE A 94 17.28 5.97 14.41
CA PHE A 94 18.23 6.73 15.25
C PHE A 94 19.49 5.89 15.53
N ALA A 95 19.32 4.61 15.86
CA ALA A 95 20.45 3.71 16.11
C ALA A 95 21.35 3.55 14.87
N ILE A 96 20.75 3.17 13.75
CA ILE A 96 21.46 2.94 12.48
C ILE A 96 22.11 4.23 11.98
N SER A 97 21.39 5.38 12.02
CA SER A 97 21.90 6.66 11.55
C SER A 97 23.14 7.10 12.32
N GLY A 98 23.10 7.00 13.66
CA GLY A 98 24.24 7.39 14.48
C GLY A 98 25.45 6.46 14.34
N TRP A 99 25.21 5.17 14.20
CA TRP A 99 26.27 4.17 14.27
C TRP A 99 26.91 3.81 12.94
N PHE A 100 26.18 3.96 11.83
CA PHE A 100 26.67 3.64 10.48
C PHE A 100 26.85 4.86 9.58
N PHE A 101 26.09 5.92 9.80
CA PHE A 101 26.07 7.10 8.91
C PHE A 101 26.64 8.37 9.58
N GLY A 102 26.97 8.35 10.87
CA GLY A 102 27.48 9.52 11.58
C GLY A 102 26.51 10.70 11.66
N LYS A 103 25.21 10.45 11.58
CA LYS A 103 24.15 11.47 11.66
C LYS A 103 23.24 11.22 12.85
N LYS A 104 22.66 12.27 13.43
CA LYS A 104 21.62 12.13 14.44
C LYS A 104 20.41 11.38 13.88
N PHE A 105 19.97 11.74 12.69
CA PHE A 105 18.87 11.08 11.99
C PHE A 105 19.10 11.09 10.47
N HIS A 106 18.90 9.97 9.81
CA HIS A 106 19.07 9.84 8.36
C HIS A 106 17.72 9.55 7.70
N PHE A 107 17.11 10.59 7.13
CA PHE A 107 15.77 10.49 6.52
C PHE A 107 15.69 9.47 5.37
N GLY A 108 16.77 9.24 4.62
CA GLY A 108 16.80 8.22 3.58
C GLY A 108 16.70 6.79 4.15
N ILE A 109 17.33 6.50 5.30
CA ILE A 109 17.16 5.21 6.00
C ILE A 109 15.75 5.10 6.57
N TRP A 110 15.22 6.19 7.13
CA TRP A 110 13.85 6.20 7.65
C TRP A 110 12.81 5.96 6.55
N SER A 111 12.97 6.58 5.37
CA SER A 111 12.08 6.35 4.23
C SER A 111 12.16 4.90 3.72
N LEU A 112 13.34 4.27 3.70
CA LEU A 112 13.48 2.84 3.39
C LEU A 112 12.76 1.97 4.42
N PHE A 113 12.86 2.28 5.71
CA PHE A 113 12.08 1.57 6.73
C PHE A 113 10.58 1.75 6.55
N LEU A 114 10.09 2.96 6.23
CA LEU A 114 8.68 3.17 5.94
C LEU A 114 8.22 2.36 4.71
N LEU A 115 9.05 2.31 3.66
CA LEU A 115 8.77 1.51 2.46
C LEU A 115 8.91 0.00 2.70
N SER A 116 9.61 -0.43 3.76
CA SER A 116 9.65 -1.84 4.14
C SER A 116 8.35 -2.32 4.79
N LEU A 117 7.53 -1.40 5.28
CA LEU A 117 6.27 -1.78 5.92
C LEU A 117 5.28 -2.36 4.91
N PRO A 118 4.35 -3.23 5.35
CA PRO A 118 3.32 -3.80 4.50
C PRO A 118 2.23 -2.75 4.23
N ILE A 119 2.56 -1.77 3.37
CA ILE A 119 1.71 -0.60 3.09
C ILE A 119 1.16 -0.56 1.67
N VAL A 120 1.64 -1.41 0.74
CA VAL A 120 1.25 -1.36 -0.68
C VAL A 120 -0.24 -1.57 -0.86
N ALA A 121 -0.82 -2.58 -0.22
CA ALA A 121 -2.26 -2.80 -0.24
C ALA A 121 -3.04 -1.63 0.39
N SER A 122 -2.49 -1.01 1.45
CA SER A 122 -3.09 0.19 2.05
C SER A 122 -3.02 1.40 1.12
N LEU A 123 -1.89 1.61 0.47
CA LEU A 123 -1.73 2.68 -0.52
C LEU A 123 -2.68 2.46 -1.71
N GLN A 124 -2.81 1.22 -2.18
CA GLN A 124 -3.75 0.88 -3.26
C GLN A 124 -5.19 1.17 -2.85
N PHE A 125 -5.57 0.83 -1.62
CA PHE A 125 -6.91 1.08 -1.10
C PHE A 125 -7.21 2.58 -0.94
N TYR A 126 -6.31 3.36 -0.32
CA TYR A 126 -6.58 4.77 -0.04
C TYR A 126 -6.24 5.70 -1.21
N LEU A 127 -5.15 5.44 -1.94
CA LEU A 127 -4.68 6.31 -3.02
C LEU A 127 -5.05 5.79 -4.41
N GLY A 128 -5.41 4.52 -4.55
CA GLY A 128 -5.66 3.90 -5.86
C GLY A 128 -6.70 4.67 -6.66
N PHE A 129 -7.87 4.93 -6.10
CA PHE A 129 -8.93 5.67 -6.80
C PHE A 129 -8.57 7.15 -7.04
N PRO A 130 -8.14 7.96 -6.04
CA PRO A 130 -7.72 9.33 -6.29
C PRO A 130 -6.62 9.46 -7.35
N MET A 131 -5.64 8.56 -7.35
CA MET A 131 -4.59 8.57 -8.37
C MET A 131 -5.13 8.23 -9.76
N ARG A 132 -6.05 7.28 -9.89
CA ARG A 132 -6.69 6.97 -11.18
C ARG A 132 -7.50 8.13 -11.72
N ILE A 133 -8.21 8.86 -10.89
CA ILE A 133 -8.93 10.09 -11.29
C ILE A 133 -7.95 11.13 -11.83
N LEU A 134 -6.86 11.40 -11.10
CA LEU A 134 -5.82 12.37 -11.50
C LEU A 134 -5.14 11.96 -12.81
N ILE A 135 -4.77 10.69 -12.94
CA ILE A 135 -4.14 10.14 -14.15
C ILE A 135 -5.12 10.18 -15.32
N GLY A 136 -6.38 9.79 -15.10
CA GLY A 136 -7.43 9.83 -16.12
C GLY A 136 -7.68 11.22 -16.67
N GLU A 137 -7.73 12.23 -15.79
CA GLU A 137 -7.88 13.62 -16.20
C GLU A 137 -6.69 14.10 -17.05
N ALA A 138 -5.48 13.86 -16.55
CA ALA A 138 -4.26 14.25 -17.27
C ALA A 138 -4.11 13.50 -18.61
N THR A 139 -4.46 12.22 -18.66
CA THR A 139 -4.49 11.42 -19.89
C THR A 139 -5.53 11.96 -20.88
N ALA A 140 -6.75 12.27 -20.42
CA ALA A 140 -7.77 12.85 -21.29
C ALA A 140 -7.32 14.19 -21.91
N ILE A 141 -6.64 15.04 -21.12
CA ILE A 141 -6.06 16.30 -21.62
C ILE A 141 -5.00 16.01 -22.69
N LEU A 142 -4.06 15.08 -22.46
CA LEU A 142 -3.04 14.73 -23.45
C LEU A 142 -3.64 14.19 -24.75
N LEU A 143 -4.66 13.33 -24.65
CA LEU A 143 -5.35 12.78 -25.82
C LEU A 143 -6.05 13.87 -26.63
N LYS A 144 -6.71 14.81 -25.95
CA LYS A 144 -7.33 15.98 -26.60
C LYS A 144 -6.30 16.88 -27.29
N LEU A 145 -5.16 17.12 -26.66
CA LEU A 145 -4.04 17.85 -27.27
C LEU A 145 -3.48 17.15 -28.52
N ASN A 146 -3.58 15.82 -28.58
CA ASN A 146 -3.24 15.03 -29.78
C ASN A 146 -4.37 14.96 -30.81
N GLY A 147 -5.45 15.74 -30.63
CA GLY A 147 -6.55 15.84 -31.59
C GLY A 147 -7.64 14.76 -31.46
N LEU A 148 -7.60 13.93 -30.40
CA LEU A 148 -8.63 12.90 -30.17
C LEU A 148 -9.82 13.51 -29.40
N VAL A 149 -11.04 13.17 -29.82
CA VAL A 149 -12.26 13.57 -29.09
C VAL A 149 -12.56 12.53 -28.03
N VAL A 150 -12.00 12.74 -26.82
CA VAL A 150 -12.15 11.84 -25.69
C VAL A 150 -12.99 12.51 -24.61
N PHE A 151 -13.97 11.77 -24.07
CA PHE A 151 -14.76 12.16 -22.90
C PHE A 151 -14.39 11.27 -21.71
N ARG A 152 -14.20 11.86 -20.54
CA ARG A 152 -13.90 11.13 -19.30
C ARG A 152 -15.11 11.07 -18.37
N GLU A 153 -15.43 9.89 -17.92
CA GLU A 153 -16.40 9.64 -16.85
C GLU A 153 -15.77 8.81 -15.74
N GLY A 154 -15.56 9.41 -14.58
CA GLY A 154 -14.85 8.75 -13.48
C GLY A 154 -13.44 8.31 -13.86
N VAL A 155 -13.18 7.01 -13.88
CA VAL A 155 -11.91 6.39 -14.30
C VAL A 155 -11.97 5.79 -15.71
N CYS A 156 -13.05 6.04 -16.45
CA CYS A 156 -13.27 5.60 -17.82
C CYS A 156 -13.00 6.72 -18.82
N LEU A 157 -12.38 6.39 -19.94
CA LEU A 157 -12.14 7.26 -21.09
C LEU A 157 -12.94 6.74 -22.28
N HIS A 158 -13.91 7.53 -22.76
CA HIS A 158 -14.74 7.17 -23.90
C HIS A 158 -14.19 7.79 -25.18
N PHE A 159 -14.08 6.98 -26.24
CA PHE A 159 -13.63 7.37 -27.56
C PHE A 159 -14.49 6.70 -28.63
N GLY A 160 -15.39 7.45 -29.26
CA GLY A 160 -16.40 6.87 -30.14
C GLY A 160 -17.28 5.88 -29.36
N GLU A 161 -17.37 4.65 -29.88
CA GLU A 161 -18.10 3.55 -29.22
C GLU A 161 -17.24 2.76 -28.21
N GLN A 162 -15.95 3.07 -28.11
CA GLN A 162 -15.03 2.37 -27.24
C GLN A 162 -14.90 3.02 -25.87
N SER A 163 -14.71 2.20 -24.85
CA SER A 163 -14.50 2.61 -23.46
C SER A 163 -13.25 1.98 -22.91
N VAL A 164 -12.27 2.81 -22.56
CA VAL A 164 -11.00 2.37 -21.99
C VAL A 164 -10.94 2.70 -20.49
N TRP A 165 -10.77 1.68 -19.67
CA TRP A 165 -10.76 1.81 -18.22
C TRP A 165 -9.35 1.96 -17.67
N ILE A 166 -9.19 2.88 -16.73
CA ILE A 166 -7.95 3.00 -15.95
C ILE A 166 -8.08 2.09 -14.74
N ASP A 167 -7.67 0.83 -14.89
CA ASP A 167 -7.77 -0.22 -13.90
C ASP A 167 -6.91 0.01 -12.66
N ALA A 168 -7.17 -0.75 -11.59
CA ALA A 168 -6.41 -0.70 -10.35
C ALA A 168 -4.89 -0.90 -10.53
N PRO A 169 -4.39 -1.81 -11.39
CA PRO A 169 -2.97 -1.90 -11.74
C PRO A 169 -2.39 -0.65 -12.39
N CYS A 170 -3.23 0.14 -13.08
CA CYS A 170 -2.85 1.38 -13.74
C CYS A 170 -2.91 2.61 -12.83
N SER A 171 -3.29 2.45 -11.55
CA SER A 171 -3.27 3.52 -10.54
C SER A 171 -1.88 4.17 -10.34
N GLY A 172 -0.81 3.45 -10.68
CA GLY A 172 0.58 3.88 -10.47
C GLY A 172 1.09 3.68 -9.05
N VAL A 173 0.33 3.08 -8.12
CA VAL A 173 0.76 2.87 -6.72
C VAL A 173 2.01 2.00 -6.64
N LYS A 174 2.11 0.91 -7.42
CA LYS A 174 3.32 0.08 -7.46
C LYS A 174 4.51 0.85 -8.03
N MET A 175 4.27 1.69 -9.03
CA MET A 175 5.28 2.56 -9.64
C MET A 175 5.72 3.67 -8.66
N LEU A 176 4.79 4.19 -7.85
CA LEU A 176 5.08 5.13 -6.77
C LEU A 176 5.99 4.48 -5.71
N TRP A 177 5.65 3.29 -5.23
CA TRP A 177 6.47 2.57 -4.26
C TRP A 177 7.89 2.34 -4.79
N THR A 178 8.02 1.81 -6.01
CA THR A 178 9.34 1.48 -6.62
C THR A 178 10.17 2.73 -6.90
N GLY A 179 9.56 3.80 -7.41
CA GLY A 179 10.25 5.06 -7.67
C GLY A 179 10.71 5.75 -6.38
N MET A 180 9.89 5.74 -5.33
CA MET A 180 10.26 6.25 -4.01
C MET A 180 11.35 5.40 -3.36
N PHE A 181 11.33 4.08 -3.56
CA PHE A 181 12.38 3.18 -3.12
C PHE A 181 13.74 3.52 -3.80
N LEU A 182 13.75 3.71 -5.11
CA LEU A 182 14.94 4.13 -5.85
C LEU A 182 15.46 5.49 -5.34
N ALA A 183 14.58 6.46 -5.18
CA ALA A 183 14.93 7.78 -4.64
C ALA A 183 15.52 7.66 -3.23
N SER A 184 14.93 6.84 -2.36
CA SER A 184 15.40 6.61 -0.97
C SER A 184 16.81 6.00 -0.94
N ILE A 185 17.11 5.06 -1.82
CA ILE A 185 18.46 4.50 -1.97
C ILE A 185 19.45 5.60 -2.38
N LEU A 186 19.12 6.37 -3.41
CA LEU A 186 20.04 7.39 -3.95
C LEU A 186 20.31 8.50 -2.95
N VAL A 187 19.29 9.04 -2.28
CA VAL A 187 19.50 10.09 -1.25
C VAL A 187 20.30 9.57 -0.06
N THR A 188 20.23 8.26 0.22
CA THR A 188 21.02 7.62 1.27
C THR A 188 22.48 7.44 0.83
N ILE A 189 22.73 6.96 -0.38
CA ILE A 189 24.08 6.79 -0.93
C ILE A 189 24.81 8.13 -0.97
N TYR A 190 24.14 9.18 -1.46
CA TYR A 190 24.74 10.53 -1.59
C TYR A 190 24.73 11.33 -0.28
N ASN A 191 24.17 10.77 0.78
CA ASN A 191 24.15 11.37 2.12
C ASN A 191 23.59 12.80 2.13
N PHE A 192 22.48 13.05 1.43
CA PHE A 192 21.88 14.36 1.24
C PHE A 192 21.46 15.04 2.54
N SER A 193 21.46 16.38 2.55
CA SER A 193 20.83 17.20 3.58
C SER A 193 19.29 17.08 3.48
N LEU A 194 18.57 17.45 4.56
CA LEU A 194 17.12 17.35 4.60
C LEU A 194 16.44 18.10 3.44
N ARG A 195 16.89 19.30 3.11
CA ARG A 195 16.35 20.10 2.00
C ARG A 195 16.47 19.38 0.66
N LYS A 196 17.63 18.78 0.38
CA LYS A 196 17.87 18.00 -0.84
C LYS A 196 17.05 16.72 -0.87
N ILE A 197 16.84 16.08 0.28
CA ILE A 197 15.98 14.88 0.39
C ILE A 197 14.53 15.23 0.04
N ILE A 198 13.97 16.30 0.64
CA ILE A 198 12.62 16.77 0.33
C ILE A 198 12.48 17.09 -1.15
N LEU A 199 13.42 17.88 -1.69
CA LEU A 199 13.41 18.21 -3.13
C LEU A 199 13.48 16.96 -4.00
N SER A 200 14.34 16.00 -3.66
CA SER A 200 14.46 14.72 -4.40
C SER A 200 13.17 13.92 -4.39
N PHE A 201 12.48 13.86 -3.24
CA PHE A 201 11.20 13.13 -3.14
C PHE A 201 10.07 13.83 -3.88
N VAL A 202 9.98 15.15 -3.82
CA VAL A 202 8.99 15.93 -4.58
C VAL A 202 9.20 15.76 -6.09
N CYS A 203 10.45 15.90 -6.54
CA CYS A 203 10.78 15.67 -7.97
C CYS A 203 10.52 14.22 -8.40
N ALA A 204 10.91 13.24 -7.58
CA ALA A 204 10.64 11.83 -7.87
C ALA A 204 9.14 11.56 -7.98
N PHE A 205 8.32 12.09 -7.05
CA PHE A 205 6.87 11.98 -7.11
C PHE A 205 6.30 12.56 -8.40
N GLY A 206 6.73 13.77 -8.80
CA GLY A 206 6.29 14.39 -10.06
C GLY A 206 6.67 13.57 -11.29
N ILE A 207 7.90 13.02 -11.33
CA ILE A 207 8.37 12.15 -12.44
C ILE A 207 7.55 10.86 -12.49
N ILE A 208 7.23 10.25 -11.34
CA ILE A 208 6.42 9.04 -11.26
C ILE A 208 5.01 9.30 -11.79
N LEU A 209 4.37 10.39 -11.38
CA LEU A 209 3.05 10.76 -11.89
C LEU A 209 3.08 10.97 -13.42
N THR A 210 4.05 11.73 -13.89
CA THR A 210 4.22 11.99 -15.33
C THR A 210 4.46 10.69 -16.11
N GLY A 211 5.34 9.82 -15.62
CA GLY A 211 5.59 8.51 -16.24
C GLY A 211 4.35 7.62 -16.28
N ASN A 212 3.52 7.67 -15.25
CA ASN A 212 2.29 6.88 -15.23
C ASN A 212 1.20 7.49 -16.15
N ILE A 213 1.15 8.81 -16.31
CA ILE A 213 0.28 9.47 -17.30
C ILE A 213 0.69 9.06 -18.73
N PHE A 214 1.97 9.06 -19.05
CA PHE A 214 2.45 8.59 -20.37
C PHE A 214 2.17 7.10 -20.60
N ARG A 215 2.31 6.28 -19.55
CA ARG A 215 1.93 4.87 -19.61
C ARG A 215 0.43 4.71 -19.90
N ALA A 216 -0.43 5.41 -19.17
CA ALA A 216 -1.89 5.36 -19.36
C ALA A 216 -2.28 5.86 -20.75
N THR A 217 -1.63 6.92 -21.25
CA THR A 217 -1.83 7.43 -22.61
C THR A 217 -1.43 6.41 -23.66
N GLY A 218 -0.25 5.78 -23.51
CA GLY A 218 0.20 4.73 -24.42
C GLY A 218 -0.71 3.51 -24.45
N LEU A 219 -1.19 3.07 -23.28
CA LEU A 219 -2.15 1.97 -23.16
C LEU A 219 -3.50 2.32 -23.79
N PHE A 220 -3.96 3.57 -23.65
CA PHE A 220 -5.17 4.02 -24.35
C PHE A 220 -5.08 3.85 -25.86
N TYR A 221 -3.97 4.24 -26.50
CA TYR A 221 -3.80 4.05 -27.94
C TYR A 221 -3.84 2.58 -28.36
N LEU A 222 -3.38 1.68 -27.49
CA LEU A 222 -3.41 0.25 -27.74
C LEU A 222 -4.82 -0.32 -27.56
N GLU A 223 -5.49 -0.01 -26.45
CA GLU A 223 -6.80 -0.55 -26.09
C GLU A 223 -7.93 0.04 -26.95
N ALA A 224 -7.79 1.30 -27.38
CA ALA A 224 -8.68 1.92 -28.36
C ALA A 224 -8.38 1.49 -29.82
N GLU A 225 -7.56 0.46 -30.01
CA GLU A 225 -7.16 -0.09 -31.32
C GLU A 225 -6.62 0.95 -32.34
N LEU A 226 -6.18 2.11 -31.84
CA LEU A 226 -5.56 3.14 -32.68
C LEU A 226 -4.16 2.74 -33.15
N ILE A 227 -3.48 1.89 -32.38
CA ILE A 227 -2.18 1.30 -32.72
C ILE A 227 -2.27 -0.21 -32.56
N LYS A 228 -1.92 -0.96 -33.61
CA LYS A 228 -1.84 -2.42 -33.54
C LYS A 228 -0.45 -2.84 -33.09
N MET A 229 -0.36 -3.51 -31.96
CA MET A 229 0.85 -4.11 -31.42
C MET A 229 0.65 -5.63 -31.20
N PRO A 230 1.74 -6.42 -31.19
CA PRO A 230 1.67 -7.82 -30.78
C PRO A 230 1.12 -7.97 -29.35
N SER A 231 0.77 -9.19 -28.94
CA SER A 231 0.18 -9.51 -27.62
C SER A 231 1.00 -9.01 -26.41
N PHE A 232 2.32 -8.80 -26.55
CA PHE A 232 3.19 -8.22 -25.53
C PHE A 232 3.19 -6.68 -25.49
N GLY A 233 2.38 -6.00 -26.32
CA GLY A 233 2.37 -4.54 -26.41
C GLY A 233 2.01 -3.85 -25.12
N HIS A 234 1.06 -4.39 -24.37
CA HIS A 234 0.65 -3.86 -23.05
C HIS A 234 1.83 -3.88 -22.06
N GLU A 235 2.52 -5.00 -21.94
CA GLU A 235 3.70 -5.15 -21.08
C GLU A 235 4.86 -4.27 -21.54
N ALA A 236 5.09 -4.19 -22.85
CA ALA A 236 6.17 -3.37 -23.43
C ALA A 236 6.00 -1.87 -23.12
N ILE A 237 4.77 -1.34 -23.24
CA ILE A 237 4.44 0.04 -22.86
C ILE A 237 4.66 0.23 -21.36
N GLY A 238 4.19 -0.72 -20.54
CA GLY A 238 4.34 -0.67 -19.09
C GLY A 238 5.80 -0.64 -18.64
N VAL A 239 6.61 -1.55 -19.16
CA VAL A 239 8.05 -1.67 -18.83
C VAL A 239 8.85 -0.47 -19.32
N SER A 240 8.61 0.00 -20.56
CA SER A 240 9.32 1.16 -21.11
C SER A 240 9.02 2.44 -20.33
N ALA A 241 7.78 2.70 -20.00
CA ALA A 241 7.39 3.84 -19.16
C ALA A 241 8.04 3.77 -17.76
N PHE A 242 8.12 2.57 -17.19
CA PHE A 242 8.79 2.35 -15.91
C PHE A 242 10.29 2.63 -15.97
N ILE A 243 10.99 2.10 -16.98
CA ILE A 243 12.43 2.33 -17.19
C ILE A 243 12.71 3.82 -17.37
N LEU A 244 11.96 4.52 -18.24
CA LEU A 244 12.10 5.95 -18.46
C LEU A 244 11.89 6.77 -17.18
N THR A 245 10.91 6.38 -16.37
CA THR A 245 10.67 6.99 -15.04
C THR A 245 11.86 6.80 -14.12
N CYS A 246 12.42 5.58 -14.03
CA CYS A 246 13.61 5.31 -13.22
C CYS A 246 14.82 6.13 -13.69
N VAL A 247 15.06 6.21 -15.00
CA VAL A 247 16.13 7.03 -15.58
C VAL A 247 15.92 8.50 -15.24
N GLY A 248 14.70 9.01 -15.37
CA GLY A 248 14.35 10.39 -15.00
C GLY A 248 14.62 10.70 -13.52
N ILE A 249 14.25 9.81 -12.61
CA ILE A 249 14.54 9.94 -11.18
C ILE A 249 16.04 10.00 -10.93
N VAL A 250 16.81 9.07 -11.52
CA VAL A 250 18.27 9.05 -11.36
C VAL A 250 18.88 10.35 -11.90
N ALA A 251 18.51 10.79 -13.10
CA ALA A 251 19.03 11.99 -13.72
C ALA A 251 18.79 13.25 -12.88
N VAL A 252 17.56 13.41 -12.34
CA VAL A 252 17.21 14.56 -11.50
C VAL A 252 17.96 14.53 -10.18
N ILE A 253 18.06 13.37 -9.51
CA ILE A 253 18.80 13.26 -8.25
C ILE A 253 20.29 13.52 -8.46
N LEU A 254 20.90 13.07 -9.57
CA LEU A 254 22.27 13.39 -9.92
C LEU A 254 22.46 14.90 -10.17
N LYS A 255 21.49 15.56 -10.79
CA LYS A 255 21.51 17.02 -10.96
C LYS A 255 21.42 17.75 -9.62
N ILE A 256 20.53 17.33 -8.72
CA ILE A 256 20.42 17.88 -7.37
C ILE A 256 21.73 17.70 -6.57
N ARG A 257 22.41 16.56 -6.76
CA ARG A 257 23.73 16.32 -6.15
C ARG A 257 24.76 17.38 -6.57
N ASN A 258 24.79 17.71 -7.86
CA ASN A 258 25.81 18.61 -8.42
C ASN A 258 25.56 20.10 -8.09
N PHE A 259 24.33 20.46 -7.69
CA PHE A 259 23.91 21.85 -7.47
C PHE A 259 24.58 22.53 -6.26
N ASP A 260 25.29 21.77 -5.39
CA ASP A 260 25.91 22.32 -4.19
C ASP A 260 27.18 21.53 -3.83
N LYS A 261 28.28 21.90 -4.46
CA LYS A 261 29.61 21.42 -4.05
C LYS A 261 30.11 22.10 -2.74
N SER A 262 29.34 23.02 -2.16
CA SER A 262 29.80 23.96 -1.15
C SER A 262 29.47 23.63 0.33
N GLU A 263 28.59 22.65 0.59
CA GLU A 263 28.37 22.19 1.97
C GLU A 263 29.35 21.04 2.33
N SER A 264 30.60 21.39 2.60
CA SER A 264 31.45 20.53 3.42
C SER A 264 30.83 20.51 4.83
N THR A 265 30.14 19.44 5.16
CA THR A 265 29.70 19.16 6.52
C THR A 265 30.93 19.14 7.42
N ASN A 266 31.09 20.17 8.25
CA ASN A 266 31.98 20.11 9.42
C ASN A 266 31.47 18.95 10.29
N GLN A 267 32.05 17.76 10.10
CA GLN A 267 31.88 16.63 11.00
C GLN A 267 32.57 17.01 12.30
N LEU A 268 31.77 17.46 13.26
CA LEU A 268 32.19 17.51 14.64
C LEU A 268 32.58 16.07 15.03
N ASN A 269 33.88 15.85 15.17
CA ASN A 269 34.46 14.63 15.76
C ASN A 269 34.13 14.58 17.27
N SER A 270 32.86 14.45 17.61
CA SER A 270 32.46 14.10 18.97
C SER A 270 32.63 12.59 19.11
N GLY A 271 33.66 12.20 19.82
CA GLY A 271 33.92 10.77 20.10
C GLY A 271 32.68 10.09 20.65
N PHE A 272 32.35 8.92 20.06
CA PHE A 272 31.22 8.11 20.51
C PHE A 272 31.51 7.59 21.92
N GLN A 273 30.94 8.21 22.94
CA GLN A 273 30.97 7.72 24.31
C GLN A 273 29.53 7.49 24.78
N ILE A 274 29.23 6.26 25.18
CA ILE A 274 27.98 5.90 25.88
C ILE A 274 28.35 5.68 27.34
N SER A 275 27.71 6.40 28.27
CA SER A 275 27.90 6.15 29.69
C SER A 275 27.30 4.81 30.12
N ASN A 276 27.88 4.16 31.12
CA ASN A 276 27.30 2.93 31.69
C ASN A 276 25.86 3.14 32.19
N PHE A 277 25.53 4.34 32.63
CA PHE A 277 24.18 4.71 33.04
C PHE A 277 23.19 4.69 31.87
N GLN A 278 23.58 5.26 30.71
CA GLN A 278 22.75 5.23 29.50
C GLN A 278 22.52 3.81 28.98
N ILE A 279 23.55 2.95 29.05
CA ILE A 279 23.42 1.54 28.67
C ILE A 279 22.40 0.83 29.57
N LYS A 280 22.47 1.03 30.90
CA LYS A 280 21.51 0.45 31.85
C LYS A 280 20.08 0.88 31.55
N ILE A 281 19.83 2.19 31.36
CA ILE A 281 18.49 2.70 31.01
C ILE A 281 18.01 2.12 29.67
N PHE A 282 18.88 2.06 28.66
CA PHE A 282 18.53 1.47 27.37
C PHE A 282 18.11 0.00 27.50
N VAL A 283 18.86 -0.80 28.26
CA VAL A 283 18.54 -2.21 28.52
C VAL A 283 17.19 -2.34 29.24
N ILE A 284 16.97 -1.54 30.28
CA ILE A 284 15.69 -1.51 31.00
C ILE A 284 14.53 -1.18 30.06
N ASN A 285 14.67 -0.15 29.20
CA ASN A 285 13.66 0.20 28.22
C ASN A 285 13.39 -0.91 27.19
N CYS A 286 14.43 -1.61 26.75
CA CYS A 286 14.28 -2.78 25.87
C CYS A 286 13.51 -3.91 26.56
N ILE A 287 13.76 -4.15 27.85
CA ILE A 287 13.00 -5.14 28.63
C ILE A 287 11.54 -4.73 28.76
N ILE A 288 11.25 -3.46 29.07
CA ILE A 288 9.87 -2.93 29.14
C ILE A 288 9.19 -3.08 27.77
N ALA A 289 9.85 -2.66 26.68
CA ALA A 289 9.32 -2.77 25.31
C ALA A 289 9.06 -4.22 24.88
N PHE A 290 9.84 -5.18 25.39
CA PHE A 290 9.65 -6.61 25.16
C PHE A 290 8.43 -7.16 25.93
N ILE A 291 8.24 -6.72 27.18
CA ILE A 291 7.22 -7.26 28.11
C ILE A 291 5.83 -6.67 27.83
N VAL A 292 5.72 -5.37 27.55
CA VAL A 292 4.44 -4.67 27.35
C VAL A 292 3.52 -5.36 26.35
N PRO A 293 3.98 -5.85 25.19
CA PRO A 293 3.12 -6.57 24.25
C PRO A 293 2.48 -7.83 24.81
N VAL A 294 3.13 -8.52 25.76
CA VAL A 294 2.61 -9.76 26.36
C VAL A 294 1.33 -9.47 27.17
N PHE A 295 1.31 -8.35 27.88
CA PHE A 295 0.16 -7.95 28.72
C PHE A 295 -0.89 -7.14 27.97
N ALA A 296 -0.52 -6.45 26.89
CA ALA A 296 -1.43 -5.57 26.14
C ALA A 296 -2.33 -6.33 25.12
N VAL A 297 -2.04 -7.58 24.81
CA VAL A 297 -2.79 -8.37 23.81
C VAL A 297 -4.20 -8.74 24.28
N GLY A 298 -4.51 -8.63 25.59
CA GLY A 298 -5.80 -9.04 26.15
C GLY A 298 -6.98 -8.07 25.93
N ASN A 299 -6.78 -6.85 25.44
CA ASN A 299 -7.79 -5.77 25.51
C ASN A 299 -8.32 -5.24 24.17
N GLN A 300 -8.10 -5.89 23.05
CA GLN A 300 -8.48 -5.34 21.71
C GLN A 300 -9.69 -6.00 21.05
N SER A 301 -10.65 -6.50 21.80
CA SER A 301 -11.99 -6.77 21.25
C SER A 301 -12.82 -5.49 21.37
N ALA A 302 -12.59 -4.53 20.49
CA ALA A 302 -13.61 -3.52 20.25
C ALA A 302 -14.85 -4.27 19.73
N LYS A 303 -15.95 -4.24 20.50
CA LYS A 303 -17.26 -4.71 20.03
C LYS A 303 -17.60 -3.85 18.82
N VAL A 304 -17.45 -4.42 17.63
CA VAL A 304 -17.96 -3.80 16.41
C VAL A 304 -19.48 -3.85 16.53
N ASN A 305 -20.13 -2.70 16.53
CA ASN A 305 -21.58 -2.64 16.44
C ASN A 305 -21.97 -3.25 15.08
N GLN A 306 -22.55 -4.44 15.12
CA GLN A 306 -23.06 -5.09 13.93
C GLN A 306 -24.36 -4.39 13.54
N ALA A 307 -24.36 -3.68 12.43
CA ALA A 307 -25.58 -3.17 11.83
C ALA A 307 -26.30 -4.35 11.13
N ILE A 308 -27.61 -4.47 11.35
CA ILE A 308 -28.45 -5.52 10.77
C ILE A 308 -29.12 -4.93 9.52
N GLY A 309 -28.99 -5.59 8.36
CA GLY A 309 -29.62 -5.19 7.12
C GLY A 309 -30.85 -6.03 6.77
N ASN A 310 -31.79 -5.42 6.07
CA ASN A 310 -32.92 -6.15 5.47
C ASN A 310 -32.48 -6.74 4.12
N PHE A 311 -32.06 -7.99 4.09
CA PHE A 311 -31.58 -8.63 2.88
C PHE A 311 -32.73 -8.91 1.90
N PRO A 312 -32.50 -8.72 0.58
CA PRO A 312 -33.50 -9.00 -0.43
C PRO A 312 -33.79 -10.50 -0.49
N THR A 313 -35.05 -10.85 -0.70
CA THR A 313 -35.50 -12.24 -0.98
C THR A 313 -35.53 -12.53 -2.48
N ILE A 314 -35.47 -11.51 -3.31
CA ILE A 314 -35.47 -11.59 -4.78
C ILE A 314 -34.30 -10.77 -5.32
N PHE A 315 -33.53 -11.31 -6.25
CA PHE A 315 -32.45 -10.64 -6.94
C PHE A 315 -32.56 -10.86 -8.45
N GLU A 316 -32.59 -9.80 -9.24
CA GLU A 316 -32.80 -9.86 -10.70
C GLU A 316 -33.98 -10.73 -11.12
N GLY A 317 -35.10 -10.61 -10.40
CA GLY A 317 -36.34 -11.34 -10.69
C GLY A 317 -36.35 -12.81 -10.25
N LYS A 318 -35.27 -13.33 -9.67
CA LYS A 318 -35.17 -14.71 -9.18
C LYS A 318 -35.19 -14.76 -7.65
N GLN A 319 -35.86 -15.77 -7.11
CA GLN A 319 -35.94 -15.99 -5.66
C GLN A 319 -34.59 -16.45 -5.13
N LEU A 320 -34.14 -15.84 -4.03
CA LEU A 320 -32.90 -16.17 -3.38
C LEU A 320 -33.14 -17.24 -2.31
N GLN A 321 -32.29 -18.27 -2.32
CA GLN A 321 -32.19 -19.25 -1.24
C GLN A 321 -30.94 -18.95 -0.41
N GLU A 322 -31.11 -18.70 0.89
CA GLU A 322 -29.97 -18.44 1.79
C GLU A 322 -29.12 -19.71 1.97
N LEU A 323 -27.82 -19.57 1.80
CA LEU A 323 -26.81 -20.58 2.06
C LEU A 323 -26.11 -20.29 3.38
N GLY A 324 -25.61 -21.30 4.06
CA GLY A 324 -24.73 -21.11 5.22
C GLY A 324 -23.42 -20.43 4.81
N LEU A 325 -22.91 -19.58 5.70
CA LEU A 325 -21.58 -18.99 5.52
C LEU A 325 -20.49 -20.07 5.67
N SER A 326 -19.48 -20.02 4.83
CA SER A 326 -18.28 -20.83 4.99
C SER A 326 -17.51 -20.43 6.26
N GLU A 327 -16.66 -21.32 6.77
CA GLU A 327 -15.82 -21.03 7.96
C GLU A 327 -15.02 -19.73 7.80
N ARG A 328 -14.58 -19.43 6.57
CA ARG A 328 -13.84 -18.24 6.22
C ARG A 328 -14.70 -16.98 6.30
N GLU A 329 -15.92 -17.03 5.77
CA GLU A 329 -16.88 -15.91 5.82
C GLU A 329 -17.34 -15.66 7.26
N GLN A 330 -17.51 -16.70 8.06
CA GLN A 330 -17.79 -16.58 9.50
C GLN A 330 -16.64 -15.88 10.23
N PHE A 331 -15.39 -16.21 9.89
CA PHE A 331 -14.23 -15.53 10.45
C PHE A 331 -14.18 -14.03 10.08
N PHE A 332 -14.54 -13.70 8.83
CA PHE A 332 -14.66 -12.31 8.39
C PHE A 332 -15.77 -11.56 9.11
N LEU A 333 -16.91 -12.20 9.33
CA LEU A 333 -18.05 -11.60 9.99
C LEU A 333 -17.74 -11.13 11.43
N ASN A 334 -16.88 -11.84 12.16
CA ASN A 334 -16.53 -11.51 13.54
C ASN A 334 -16.02 -10.08 13.74
N ASP A 335 -15.38 -9.55 12.71
CA ASP A 335 -14.76 -8.23 12.74
C ASP A 335 -15.37 -7.24 11.73
N PHE A 336 -16.37 -7.66 10.94
CA PHE A 336 -17.00 -6.84 9.90
C PHE A 336 -18.03 -5.89 10.53
N PRO A 337 -18.01 -4.58 10.23
CA PRO A 337 -18.96 -3.62 10.79
C PRO A 337 -20.29 -3.62 10.02
N GLY A 338 -20.95 -4.76 9.97
CA GLY A 338 -22.17 -4.98 9.25
C GLY A 338 -22.55 -6.44 9.23
N GLU A 339 -23.29 -6.87 8.23
CA GLU A 339 -23.79 -8.24 8.06
C GLU A 339 -23.40 -8.80 6.69
N ILE A 340 -23.11 -10.09 6.63
CA ILE A 340 -22.77 -10.82 5.41
C ILE A 340 -23.71 -12.01 5.30
N LYS A 341 -24.34 -12.15 4.13
CA LYS A 341 -25.12 -13.33 3.80
C LYS A 341 -24.76 -13.87 2.43
N ARG A 342 -24.91 -15.18 2.28
CA ARG A 342 -24.64 -15.92 1.06
C ARG A 342 -25.91 -16.57 0.57
N PHE A 343 -26.17 -16.43 -0.73
CA PHE A 343 -27.38 -16.90 -1.39
C PHE A 343 -27.05 -17.66 -2.66
N THR A 344 -28.04 -18.41 -3.16
CA THR A 344 -28.05 -18.93 -4.53
C THR A 344 -29.39 -18.64 -5.19
N ASP A 345 -29.38 -18.47 -6.51
CA ASP A 345 -30.58 -18.43 -7.36
C ASP A 345 -30.76 -19.74 -8.15
N GLY A 346 -30.00 -20.80 -7.77
CA GLY A 346 -29.95 -22.09 -8.42
C GLY A 346 -28.79 -22.26 -9.41
N ASN A 347 -28.37 -21.19 -10.08
CA ASN A 347 -27.28 -21.22 -11.08
C ASN A 347 -26.05 -20.40 -10.65
N ARG A 348 -26.27 -19.38 -9.81
CA ARG A 348 -25.22 -18.43 -9.38
C ARG A 348 -25.10 -18.45 -7.87
N GLU A 349 -23.91 -18.16 -7.39
CA GLU A 349 -23.64 -17.85 -6.00
C GLU A 349 -23.59 -16.33 -5.80
N ILE A 350 -24.31 -15.84 -4.81
CA ILE A 350 -24.48 -14.42 -4.56
C ILE A 350 -24.11 -14.11 -3.11
N ILE A 351 -23.12 -13.27 -2.90
CA ILE A 351 -22.71 -12.79 -1.58
C ILE A 351 -23.14 -11.35 -1.45
N ILE A 352 -23.95 -11.06 -0.43
CA ILE A 352 -24.44 -9.73 -0.13
C ILE A 352 -23.86 -9.29 1.22
N ARG A 353 -23.24 -8.12 1.24
CA ARG A 353 -22.63 -7.51 2.42
C ARG A 353 -23.32 -6.18 2.69
N PHE A 354 -23.86 -6.02 3.87
CA PHE A 354 -24.49 -4.79 4.34
C PHE A 354 -23.50 -4.03 5.24
N VAL A 355 -23.33 -2.74 5.04
CA VAL A 355 -22.41 -1.91 5.83
C VAL A 355 -22.90 -0.46 5.90
N THR A 356 -22.77 0.16 7.07
CA THR A 356 -23.26 1.54 7.33
C THR A 356 -22.14 2.57 7.47
N THR A 357 -20.88 2.11 7.53
CA THR A 357 -19.73 2.98 7.77
C THR A 357 -18.60 2.69 6.81
N ALA A 358 -17.84 3.72 6.44
CA ALA A 358 -16.63 3.55 5.65
C ALA A 358 -15.65 2.60 6.38
N THR A 359 -15.34 1.47 5.76
CA THR A 359 -14.48 0.45 6.36
C THR A 359 -13.52 -0.16 5.35
N ARG A 360 -12.29 -0.42 5.77
CA ARG A 360 -11.32 -1.19 4.99
C ARG A 360 -11.63 -2.69 4.95
N LYS A 361 -12.56 -3.17 5.78
CA LYS A 361 -12.96 -4.57 5.80
C LYS A 361 -13.86 -4.96 4.62
N LEU A 362 -14.51 -3.98 4.00
CA LEU A 362 -15.09 -4.17 2.68
C LEU A 362 -13.97 -4.06 1.66
N HIS A 363 -13.57 -5.16 1.06
CA HIS A 363 -12.54 -5.26 0.01
C HIS A 363 -13.13 -5.92 -1.23
N SER A 364 -12.44 -5.81 -2.37
CA SER A 364 -12.93 -6.32 -3.64
C SER A 364 -13.06 -7.85 -3.64
N ALA A 365 -14.00 -8.36 -4.42
CA ALA A 365 -14.13 -9.80 -4.62
C ALA A 365 -12.85 -10.37 -5.27
N SER A 366 -12.21 -9.64 -6.16
CA SER A 366 -10.94 -10.04 -6.78
C SER A 366 -9.84 -10.32 -5.77
N ASP A 367 -9.74 -9.52 -4.70
CA ASP A 367 -8.78 -9.75 -3.61
C ASP A 367 -9.10 -11.06 -2.85
N CYS A 368 -10.39 -11.32 -2.62
CA CYS A 368 -10.83 -12.55 -1.96
C CYS A 368 -10.50 -13.80 -2.80
N PHE A 369 -10.81 -13.79 -4.09
CA PHE A 369 -10.53 -14.90 -5.01
C PHE A 369 -9.02 -15.09 -5.19
N SER A 370 -8.25 -14.01 -5.33
CA SER A 370 -6.78 -14.09 -5.39
C SER A 370 -6.18 -14.71 -4.12
N ALA A 371 -6.69 -14.35 -2.94
CA ALA A 371 -6.23 -14.90 -1.65
C ALA A 371 -6.48 -16.41 -1.48
N ILE A 372 -7.43 -16.99 -2.24
CA ILE A 372 -7.70 -18.44 -2.26
C ILE A 372 -7.05 -19.15 -3.45
N GLY A 373 -6.19 -18.44 -4.18
CA GLY A 373 -5.33 -19.03 -5.21
C GLY A 373 -5.92 -19.04 -6.63
N TYR A 374 -6.97 -18.22 -6.89
CA TYR A 374 -7.42 -18.01 -8.25
C TYR A 374 -6.52 -16.97 -8.97
N SER A 375 -6.25 -17.23 -10.23
CA SER A 375 -5.70 -16.24 -11.16
C SER A 375 -6.84 -15.35 -11.65
N ILE A 376 -6.66 -14.03 -11.51
CA ILE A 376 -7.68 -13.04 -11.81
C ILE A 376 -7.37 -12.37 -13.14
N LYS A 377 -8.35 -12.35 -14.04
CA LYS A 377 -8.29 -11.60 -15.31
C LYS A 377 -9.45 -10.61 -15.34
N PRO A 378 -9.19 -9.29 -15.29
CA PRO A 378 -10.24 -8.28 -15.40
C PRO A 378 -11.02 -8.42 -16.71
N LEU A 379 -12.30 -8.15 -16.66
CA LEU A 379 -13.21 -8.06 -17.82
C LEU A 379 -13.69 -6.60 -17.95
N PRO A 380 -14.16 -6.19 -19.13
CA PRO A 380 -14.85 -4.91 -19.31
C PRO A 380 -16.03 -4.80 -18.35
N LEU A 381 -16.41 -3.57 -18.00
CA LEU A 381 -17.61 -3.34 -17.18
C LEU A 381 -18.84 -3.90 -17.89
N LYS A 382 -19.64 -4.62 -17.12
CA LYS A 382 -20.94 -5.11 -17.57
C LYS A 382 -22.00 -4.07 -17.18
N ILE A 383 -22.83 -3.67 -18.13
CA ILE A 383 -23.99 -2.84 -17.88
C ILE A 383 -25.20 -3.78 -17.80
N ASP A 384 -25.97 -3.69 -16.70
CA ASP A 384 -27.18 -4.49 -16.54
C ASP A 384 -28.40 -3.84 -17.25
N GLU A 385 -29.53 -4.54 -17.28
CA GLU A 385 -30.78 -4.07 -17.89
C GLU A 385 -31.30 -2.77 -17.25
N SER A 386 -30.87 -2.48 -16.03
CA SER A 386 -31.21 -1.24 -15.29
C SER A 386 -30.19 -0.11 -15.53
N ASN A 387 -29.34 -0.24 -16.55
CA ASN A 387 -28.25 0.69 -16.90
C ASN A 387 -27.26 0.95 -15.75
N LYS A 388 -26.94 -0.11 -14.97
CA LYS A 388 -26.01 -0.05 -13.84
C LYS A 388 -24.72 -0.79 -14.15
N ASN A 389 -23.60 -0.21 -13.77
CA ASN A 389 -22.26 -0.74 -14.02
C ASN A 389 -21.87 -1.79 -12.98
N TRP A 390 -21.28 -2.89 -13.45
CA TRP A 390 -20.68 -3.96 -12.64
C TRP A 390 -19.21 -4.11 -13.00
N ALA A 391 -18.35 -4.18 -12.01
CA ALA A 391 -16.96 -4.61 -12.21
C ALA A 391 -16.92 -6.13 -12.29
N CYS A 392 -16.41 -6.66 -13.39
CA CYS A 392 -16.36 -8.09 -13.63
C CYS A 392 -14.92 -8.57 -13.85
N PHE A 393 -14.67 -9.84 -13.52
CA PHE A 393 -13.42 -10.53 -13.79
C PHE A 393 -13.65 -12.03 -13.95
N THR A 394 -12.73 -12.69 -14.64
CA THR A 394 -12.65 -14.16 -14.65
C THR A 394 -11.69 -14.60 -13.56
N ALA A 395 -12.13 -15.54 -12.72
CA ALA A 395 -11.32 -16.19 -11.71
C ALA A 395 -11.05 -17.64 -12.12
N LYS A 396 -9.77 -18.03 -12.32
CA LYS A 396 -9.39 -19.36 -12.77
C LYS A 396 -8.48 -20.07 -11.78
N LYS A 397 -8.83 -21.33 -11.42
CA LYS A 397 -8.03 -22.18 -10.55
C LYS A 397 -8.10 -23.64 -11.03
N GLY A 398 -7.00 -24.13 -11.60
CA GLY A 398 -7.00 -25.44 -12.27
C GLY A 398 -7.96 -25.47 -13.44
N GLU A 399 -8.94 -26.39 -13.43
CA GLU A 399 -10.00 -26.50 -14.45
C GLU A 399 -11.21 -25.62 -14.13
N GLU A 400 -11.34 -25.15 -12.90
CA GLU A 400 -12.44 -24.27 -12.49
C GLU A 400 -12.24 -22.87 -13.03
N SER A 401 -13.28 -22.33 -13.69
CA SER A 401 -13.32 -20.97 -14.22
C SER A 401 -14.66 -20.34 -13.86
N LEU A 402 -14.60 -19.18 -13.20
CA LEU A 402 -15.77 -18.42 -12.75
C LEU A 402 -15.74 -17.02 -13.36
N ASN A 403 -16.91 -16.55 -13.78
CA ASN A 403 -17.13 -15.14 -14.05
C ASN A 403 -17.71 -14.50 -12.78
N VAL A 404 -17.02 -13.51 -12.25
CA VAL A 404 -17.39 -12.84 -11.00
C VAL A 404 -17.62 -11.39 -11.29
N CYS A 405 -18.79 -10.87 -10.88
CA CYS A 405 -19.15 -9.47 -11.00
C CYS A 405 -19.49 -8.89 -9.63
N GLU A 406 -19.03 -7.67 -9.35
CA GLU A 406 -19.31 -6.99 -8.09
C GLU A 406 -19.77 -5.53 -8.29
N ARG A 407 -20.60 -5.07 -7.37
CA ARG A 407 -21.07 -3.68 -7.30
C ARG A 407 -21.38 -3.31 -5.86
N ILE A 408 -21.08 -2.06 -5.49
CA ILE A 408 -21.53 -1.45 -4.24
C ILE A 408 -22.59 -0.40 -4.59
N TYR A 409 -23.68 -0.33 -3.84
CA TYR A 409 -24.77 0.62 -4.11
C TYR A 409 -25.49 1.04 -2.83
N THR A 410 -26.24 2.14 -2.92
CA THR A 410 -27.22 2.58 -1.92
C THR A 410 -28.62 2.41 -2.46
N GLU A 411 -29.64 2.42 -1.62
CA GLU A 411 -31.06 2.43 -2.03
C GLU A 411 -31.37 3.64 -2.91
N ASN A 412 -30.68 4.76 -2.74
CA ASN A 412 -30.86 6.02 -3.48
C ASN A 412 -30.19 6.06 -4.86
N SER A 413 -29.88 4.91 -5.46
CA SER A 413 -29.33 4.76 -6.82
C SER A 413 -27.85 5.13 -7.01
N GLU A 414 -27.13 5.58 -5.99
CA GLU A 414 -25.68 5.72 -6.09
C GLU A 414 -25.03 4.35 -6.18
N SER A 415 -24.02 4.18 -7.04
CA SER A 415 -23.31 2.90 -7.18
C SER A 415 -21.84 3.08 -7.51
N TRP A 416 -21.03 2.14 -7.06
CA TRP A 416 -19.59 2.09 -7.25
C TRP A 416 -19.16 0.70 -7.70
N THR A 417 -18.25 0.66 -8.65
CA THR A 417 -17.59 -0.55 -9.13
C THR A 417 -16.21 -0.74 -8.53
N ASP A 418 -15.80 0.16 -7.63
CA ASP A 418 -14.50 0.17 -7.00
C ASP A 418 -14.62 0.50 -5.50
N VAL A 419 -14.02 -0.35 -4.68
CA VAL A 419 -14.10 -0.24 -3.20
C VAL A 419 -13.39 1.02 -2.69
N SER A 420 -12.32 1.47 -3.33
CA SER A 420 -11.64 2.72 -2.95
C SER A 420 -12.52 3.94 -3.25
N ALA A 421 -13.22 3.94 -4.40
CA ALA A 421 -14.18 4.98 -4.75
C ALA A 421 -15.33 5.05 -3.74
N TRP A 422 -15.92 3.90 -3.42
CA TRP A 422 -16.94 3.78 -2.40
C TRP A 422 -16.45 4.30 -1.05
N TYR A 423 -15.25 3.89 -0.61
CA TYR A 423 -14.70 4.28 0.69
C TYR A 423 -14.63 5.80 0.85
N TRP A 424 -14.12 6.52 -0.15
CA TRP A 424 -14.04 7.98 -0.11
C TRP A 424 -15.42 8.64 -0.13
N SER A 425 -16.36 8.09 -0.88
CA SER A 425 -17.75 8.58 -0.87
C SER A 425 -18.42 8.33 0.48
N ALA A 426 -18.27 7.11 1.05
CA ALA A 426 -18.83 6.75 2.35
C ALA A 426 -18.21 7.55 3.50
N LEU A 427 -16.93 7.92 3.41
CA LEU A 427 -16.26 8.77 4.41
C LEU A 427 -16.82 10.20 4.42
N SER A 428 -17.28 10.70 3.26
CA SER A 428 -17.85 12.04 3.11
C SER A 428 -19.35 12.11 3.44
N ASN A 429 -20.03 10.97 3.42
CA ASN A 429 -21.47 10.84 3.62
C ASN A 429 -21.78 9.87 4.77
N GLU A 430 -21.64 10.35 5.99
CA GLU A 430 -21.98 9.55 7.18
C GLU A 430 -23.47 9.19 7.20
N ASN A 431 -23.80 7.97 7.65
CA ASN A 431 -25.16 7.45 7.86
C ASN A 431 -25.95 7.05 6.60
N LYS A 432 -25.32 6.47 5.60
CA LYS A 432 -26.01 5.78 4.50
C LYS A 432 -25.85 4.26 4.64
N ASP A 433 -26.88 3.54 4.21
CA ASP A 433 -26.86 2.09 4.07
C ASP A 433 -26.23 1.70 2.74
N TYR A 434 -25.19 0.88 2.79
CA TYR A 434 -24.49 0.41 1.60
C TYR A 434 -24.61 -1.10 1.46
N TRP A 435 -24.85 -1.53 0.24
CA TRP A 435 -24.96 -2.92 -0.15
C TRP A 435 -23.84 -3.25 -1.14
N ALA A 436 -22.98 -4.20 -0.79
CA ALA A 436 -21.97 -4.72 -1.69
C ALA A 436 -22.36 -6.12 -2.13
N VAL A 437 -22.64 -6.28 -3.41
CA VAL A 437 -23.08 -7.54 -4.00
C VAL A 437 -21.98 -8.09 -4.88
N THR A 438 -21.69 -9.39 -4.70
CA THR A 438 -20.80 -10.17 -5.54
C THR A 438 -21.59 -11.34 -6.11
N VAL A 439 -21.58 -11.51 -7.41
CA VAL A 439 -22.22 -12.60 -8.15
C VAL A 439 -21.15 -13.43 -8.82
N ALA A 440 -21.11 -14.73 -8.55
CA ALA A 440 -20.21 -15.68 -9.18
C ALA A 440 -21.01 -16.71 -9.97
N GLU A 441 -20.64 -16.92 -11.23
CA GLU A 441 -21.23 -17.94 -12.12
C GLU A 441 -20.12 -18.74 -12.81
N THR A 442 -20.39 -19.98 -13.16
CA THR A 442 -19.44 -20.79 -13.93
C THR A 442 -19.21 -20.15 -15.30
N ALA A 443 -17.95 -19.95 -15.70
CA ALA A 443 -17.62 -19.48 -17.04
C ALA A 443 -17.83 -20.63 -18.01
N GLU A 444 -18.64 -20.40 -19.05
CA GLU A 444 -18.85 -21.34 -20.16
C GLU A 444 -17.57 -21.56 -20.98
#